data_ccf883af36b51242e737674418af0204
#
_entry.id   ccf883af36b51242e737674418af0204
#
_cell.length_a   1.000
_cell.length_b   1.000
_cell.length_c   1.000
_cell.angle_alpha   90.00
_cell.angle_beta   90.00
_cell.angle_gamma   90.00
#
_symmetry.space_group_name_H-M   'P 1'
#
loop_
_entity.id
_entity.type
_entity.pdbx_description
1 polymer ?
#
loop_
_entity_poly.entity_id
_entity_poly.type
_entity_poly.pdbx_seq_one_letter_code
_entity_poly.pdbx_strand_id
1 'polypeptide(L)'
;TDFKNYEIKKVLRNKNSVRLFYGSLDEFFDYDHVVFATHANDVLELIANPTENEKKILKNFHYKKNIAILHEDELLMPKNKNAWSSWNSILDVRNLDKNCVTYWLNKLQNLKTQKNYFLTLNPIIEIDNRKIVKKVEFTHPFYDMKTIATQKYLSSLQGVNNSWFCGSYFGYGFHEDGLNSGIDVSNK
;
A
#
# COMPACT_ATOMS: atom_id res chain seq x y z
N THR A 1 11.43 13.61 18.72
CA THR A 1 10.33 12.89 18.01
C THR A 1 9.78 11.83 18.93
N ASP A 2 8.49 11.88 19.23
CA ASP A 2 7.81 10.87 20.05
C ASP A 2 7.15 9.84 19.12
N PHE A 3 7.47 8.56 19.33
CA PHE A 3 6.79 7.46 18.68
C PHE A 3 5.68 6.94 19.59
N LYS A 4 4.45 6.94 19.08
CA LYS A 4 3.27 6.46 19.81
C LYS A 4 2.59 5.38 18.99
N ASN A 5 2.29 4.25 19.61
CA ASN A 5 1.60 3.13 18.98
C ASN A 5 0.10 3.19 19.31
N TYR A 6 -0.58 4.16 18.70
CA TYR A 6 -2.04 4.32 18.82
C TYR A 6 -2.71 4.14 17.47
N GLU A 7 -3.83 3.44 17.46
CA GLU A 7 -4.71 3.40 16.30
C GLU A 7 -5.58 4.66 16.30
N ILE A 8 -5.31 5.56 15.35
CA ILE A 8 -6.13 6.77 15.17
C ILE A 8 -7.47 6.37 14.56
N LYS A 9 -8.56 6.78 15.21
CA LYS A 9 -9.93 6.47 14.80
C LYS A 9 -10.62 7.62 14.09
N LYS A 10 -10.22 8.86 14.38
CA LYS A 10 -10.85 10.04 13.81
C LYS A 10 -9.92 11.24 13.88
N VAL A 11 -10.00 12.09 12.86
CA VAL A 11 -9.27 13.36 12.78
C VAL A 11 -10.28 14.49 12.60
N LEU A 12 -10.36 15.38 13.58
CA LEU A 12 -11.17 16.60 13.51
C LEU A 12 -10.26 17.80 13.30
N ARG A 13 -10.49 18.55 12.23
CA ARG A 13 -9.70 19.71 11.86
C ARG A 13 -10.45 20.97 12.22
N ASN A 14 -9.84 21.80 13.03
CA ASN A 14 -10.30 23.12 13.42
C ASN A 14 -9.50 24.20 12.68
N LYS A 15 -9.88 25.47 12.85
CA LYS A 15 -9.21 26.57 12.19
C LYS A 15 -7.70 26.65 12.46
N ASN A 16 -7.28 26.36 13.70
CA ASN A 16 -5.90 26.55 14.17
C ASN A 16 -5.31 25.28 14.80
N SER A 17 -5.99 24.16 14.75
CA SER A 17 -5.53 22.91 15.34
C SER A 17 -6.16 21.69 14.69
N VAL A 18 -5.53 20.54 14.90
CA VAL A 18 -6.04 19.24 14.47
C VAL A 18 -6.12 18.34 15.69
N ARG A 19 -7.28 17.72 15.92
CA ARG A 19 -7.50 16.77 17.00
C ARG A 19 -7.51 15.34 16.47
N LEU A 20 -6.65 14.51 17.03
CA LEU A 20 -6.53 13.09 16.72
C LEU A 20 -7.19 12.27 17.84
N PHE A 21 -8.26 11.55 17.51
CA PHE A 21 -8.92 10.66 18.45
C PHE A 21 -8.39 9.23 18.30
N TYR A 22 -8.19 8.55 19.41
CA TYR A 22 -7.73 7.16 19.47
C TYR A 22 -8.52 6.37 20.52
N GLY A 23 -8.31 5.05 20.57
CA GLY A 23 -8.99 4.19 21.55
C GLY A 23 -10.51 4.24 21.46
N SER A 24 -11.18 4.64 22.54
CA SER A 24 -12.63 4.72 22.69
C SER A 24 -13.27 5.99 22.10
N LEU A 25 -12.53 6.84 21.43
CA LEU A 25 -12.91 8.17 20.94
C LEU A 25 -13.09 9.25 22.04
N ASP A 26 -12.88 8.91 23.29
CA ASP A 26 -12.88 9.86 24.41
C ASP A 26 -11.46 10.40 24.67
N GLU A 27 -10.45 9.73 24.12
CA GLU A 27 -9.06 10.10 24.24
C GLU A 27 -8.58 10.80 22.98
N PHE A 28 -7.83 11.89 23.11
CA PHE A 28 -7.34 12.66 21.98
C PHE A 28 -6.02 13.37 22.26
N PHE A 29 -5.34 13.75 21.18
CA PHE A 29 -4.24 14.69 21.16
C PHE A 29 -4.54 15.86 20.24
N ASP A 30 -4.13 17.06 20.62
CA ASP A 30 -4.19 18.25 19.77
C ASP A 30 -2.81 18.58 19.21
N TYR A 31 -2.77 18.93 17.91
CA TYR A 31 -1.57 19.30 17.17
C TYR A 31 -1.87 20.50 16.26
N ASP A 32 -0.81 21.19 15.83
CA ASP A 32 -0.95 22.29 14.87
C ASP A 32 -1.28 21.77 13.47
N HIS A 33 -0.66 20.66 13.06
CA HIS A 33 -0.82 20.04 11.74
C HIS A 33 -0.93 18.53 11.83
N VAL A 34 -1.49 17.92 10.77
CA VAL A 34 -1.48 16.48 10.57
C VAL A 34 -0.91 16.14 9.19
N VAL A 35 -0.08 15.11 9.13
CA VAL A 35 0.37 14.49 7.88
C VAL A 35 -0.26 13.11 7.78
N PHE A 36 -1.09 12.90 6.76
CA PHE A 36 -1.67 11.60 6.45
C PHE A 36 -0.69 10.81 5.57
N ALA A 37 -0.03 9.82 6.16
CA ALA A 37 0.87 8.88 5.49
C ALA A 37 0.24 7.48 5.41
N THR A 38 -1.08 7.41 5.28
CA THR A 38 -1.90 6.20 5.15
C THR A 38 -2.31 5.99 3.69
N HIS A 39 -3.06 4.92 3.39
CA HIS A 39 -3.71 4.79 2.09
C HIS A 39 -4.71 5.94 1.85
N ALA A 40 -4.85 6.37 0.60
CA ALA A 40 -5.70 7.51 0.26
C ALA A 40 -7.19 7.30 0.59
N ASN A 41 -7.70 6.05 0.50
CA ASN A 41 -9.06 5.71 0.88
C ASN A 41 -9.26 5.82 2.41
N ASP A 42 -8.28 5.39 3.21
CA ASP A 42 -8.36 5.43 4.68
C ASP A 42 -8.42 6.87 5.19
N VAL A 43 -7.79 7.80 4.47
CA VAL A 43 -7.84 9.24 4.82
C VAL A 43 -9.28 9.74 4.91
N LEU A 44 -10.15 9.39 3.95
CA LEU A 44 -11.55 9.85 3.96
C LEU A 44 -12.36 9.24 5.11
N GLU A 45 -12.00 8.05 5.55
CA GLU A 45 -12.63 7.41 6.71
C GLU A 45 -12.19 8.06 8.03
N LEU A 46 -10.93 8.50 8.10
CA LEU A 46 -10.36 9.16 9.28
C LEU A 46 -10.86 10.60 9.45
N ILE A 47 -11.01 11.36 8.38
CA ILE A 47 -11.36 12.77 8.46
C ILE A 47 -12.83 12.94 8.81
N ALA A 48 -13.12 13.60 9.95
CA ALA A 48 -14.48 13.86 10.40
C ALA A 48 -15.28 14.85 9.52
N ASN A 49 -14.56 15.80 8.92
CA ASN A 49 -15.13 16.92 8.16
C ASN A 49 -14.38 17.12 6.82
N PRO A 50 -14.39 16.12 5.91
CA PRO A 50 -13.71 16.22 4.65
C PRO A 50 -14.35 17.29 3.76
N THR A 51 -13.52 18.09 3.10
CA THR A 51 -13.95 19.06 2.10
C THR A 51 -14.47 18.36 0.83
N GLU A 52 -15.26 19.07 0.03
CA GLU A 52 -15.74 18.52 -1.25
C GLU A 52 -14.58 18.22 -2.22
N ASN A 53 -13.50 19.00 -2.16
CA ASN A 53 -12.31 18.76 -2.97
C ASN A 53 -11.57 17.48 -2.55
N GLU A 54 -11.39 17.26 -1.24
CA GLU A 54 -10.82 16.02 -0.71
C GLU A 54 -11.65 14.80 -1.12
N LYS A 55 -12.97 14.85 -0.93
CA LYS A 55 -13.87 13.77 -1.35
C LYS A 55 -13.74 13.49 -2.85
N LYS A 56 -13.77 14.57 -3.68
CA LYS A 56 -13.69 14.46 -5.13
C LYS A 56 -12.37 13.82 -5.61
N ILE A 57 -11.25 14.13 -4.96
CA ILE A 57 -9.92 13.66 -5.34
C ILE A 57 -9.67 12.28 -4.74
N LEU A 58 -9.73 12.13 -3.42
CA LEU A 58 -9.29 10.92 -2.72
C LEU A 58 -10.15 9.68 -3.02
N LYS A 59 -11.45 9.85 -3.32
CA LYS A 59 -12.32 8.73 -3.72
C LYS A 59 -11.91 8.00 -5.01
N ASN A 60 -11.03 8.59 -5.80
CA ASN A 60 -10.57 7.98 -7.06
C ASN A 60 -9.34 7.08 -6.88
N PHE A 61 -8.81 6.98 -5.67
CA PHE A 61 -7.72 6.07 -5.35
C PHE A 61 -8.31 4.77 -4.79
N HIS A 62 -8.21 3.72 -5.58
CA HIS A 62 -8.75 2.42 -5.26
C HIS A 62 -7.65 1.46 -4.82
N TYR A 63 -8.02 0.51 -3.97
CA TYR A 63 -7.12 -0.51 -3.47
C TYR A 63 -7.73 -1.89 -3.68
N LYS A 64 -6.91 -2.86 -4.08
CA LYS A 64 -7.30 -4.25 -4.26
C LYS A 64 -6.59 -5.13 -3.25
N LYS A 65 -7.34 -6.09 -2.72
CA LYS A 65 -6.78 -7.13 -1.87
C LYS A 65 -5.98 -8.10 -2.72
N ASN A 66 -4.79 -8.44 -2.25
CA ASN A 66 -3.90 -9.41 -2.85
C ASN A 66 -3.47 -10.42 -1.77
N ILE A 67 -3.49 -11.67 -2.13
CA ILE A 67 -3.01 -12.75 -1.27
C ILE A 67 -1.55 -12.99 -1.60
N ALA A 68 -0.67 -12.81 -0.61
CA ALA A 68 0.73 -13.15 -0.70
C ALA A 68 1.00 -14.43 0.10
N ILE A 69 1.60 -15.43 -0.53
CA ILE A 69 1.97 -16.68 0.11
C ILE A 69 3.49 -16.84 0.05
N LEU A 70 4.11 -16.91 1.22
CA LEU A 70 5.50 -17.34 1.37
C LEU A 70 5.53 -18.86 1.45
N HIS A 71 6.29 -19.51 0.56
CA HIS A 71 6.31 -20.97 0.45
C HIS A 71 7.65 -21.50 -0.05
N GLU A 72 7.82 -22.85 0.04
CA GLU A 72 8.97 -23.61 -0.45
C GLU A 72 8.61 -24.46 -1.70
N ASP A 73 7.44 -24.24 -2.32
CA ASP A 73 6.95 -25.04 -3.45
C ASP A 73 7.47 -24.49 -4.78
N GLU A 74 8.18 -25.32 -5.55
CA GLU A 74 8.73 -24.98 -6.86
C GLU A 74 7.68 -25.03 -8.00
N LEU A 75 6.45 -25.48 -7.72
CA LEU A 75 5.42 -25.71 -8.76
C LEU A 75 5.07 -24.45 -9.56
N LEU A 76 5.20 -23.28 -8.93
CA LEU A 76 4.94 -21.96 -9.55
C LEU A 76 6.17 -21.35 -10.20
N MET A 77 7.23 -22.13 -10.38
CA MET A 77 8.45 -21.74 -11.08
C MET A 77 8.53 -22.40 -12.46
N PRO A 78 9.30 -21.83 -13.40
CA PRO A 78 9.54 -22.48 -14.69
C PRO A 78 10.10 -23.89 -14.50
N LYS A 79 9.65 -24.87 -15.33
CA LYS A 79 10.14 -26.25 -15.28
C LYS A 79 11.65 -26.34 -15.50
N ASN A 80 12.19 -25.51 -16.40
CA ASN A 80 13.61 -25.41 -16.61
C ASN A 80 14.24 -24.47 -15.56
N LYS A 81 15.04 -24.98 -14.66
CA LYS A 81 15.69 -24.20 -13.58
C LYS A 81 16.62 -23.10 -14.12
N ASN A 82 17.20 -23.28 -15.33
CA ASN A 82 18.02 -22.24 -15.95
C ASN A 82 17.22 -20.99 -16.38
N ALA A 83 15.89 -21.12 -16.48
CA ALA A 83 14.99 -20.01 -16.76
C ALA A 83 14.51 -19.27 -15.50
N TRP A 84 14.91 -19.70 -14.31
CA TRP A 84 14.50 -19.05 -13.07
C TRP A 84 15.05 -17.64 -12.97
N SER A 85 14.18 -16.69 -12.80
CA SER A 85 14.49 -15.28 -12.55
C SER A 85 14.11 -14.90 -11.12
N SER A 86 14.55 -13.73 -10.66
CA SER A 86 14.08 -13.18 -9.39
C SER A 86 12.57 -12.93 -9.41
N TRP A 87 11.98 -12.66 -10.58
CA TRP A 87 10.57 -12.46 -10.84
C TRP A 87 10.11 -13.41 -11.95
N ASN A 88 9.08 -14.20 -11.69
CA ASN A 88 8.51 -15.14 -12.63
C ASN A 88 7.00 -14.94 -12.69
N SER A 89 6.46 -14.80 -13.90
CA SER A 89 5.01 -14.62 -14.12
C SER A 89 4.43 -15.86 -14.79
N ILE A 90 3.29 -16.31 -14.30
CA ILE A 90 2.48 -17.34 -14.92
C ILE A 90 1.17 -16.70 -15.37
N LEU A 91 0.85 -16.89 -16.65
CA LEU A 91 -0.39 -16.45 -17.28
C LEU A 91 -1.22 -17.68 -17.65
N ASP A 92 -2.51 -17.66 -17.31
CA ASP A 92 -3.45 -18.61 -17.90
C ASP A 92 -3.83 -18.11 -19.29
N VAL A 93 -3.33 -18.79 -20.33
CA VAL A 93 -3.60 -18.42 -21.76
C VAL A 93 -5.08 -18.48 -22.12
N ARG A 94 -5.91 -19.20 -21.35
CA ARG A 94 -7.36 -19.29 -21.54
C ARG A 94 -8.13 -18.19 -20.81
N ASN A 95 -7.51 -17.57 -19.83
CA ASN A 95 -8.08 -16.47 -19.06
C ASN A 95 -6.97 -15.51 -18.65
N LEU A 96 -6.73 -14.49 -19.48
CA LEU A 96 -5.65 -13.51 -19.29
C LEU A 96 -5.79 -12.68 -18.02
N ASP A 97 -6.98 -12.63 -17.40
CA ASP A 97 -7.19 -12.00 -16.11
C ASP A 97 -6.62 -12.84 -14.95
N LYS A 98 -6.36 -14.14 -15.19
CA LYS A 98 -5.71 -15.03 -14.25
C LYS A 98 -4.20 -15.04 -14.49
N ASN A 99 -3.52 -14.27 -13.67
CA ASN A 99 -2.06 -14.27 -13.61
C ASN A 99 -1.58 -14.29 -12.17
N CYS A 100 -0.39 -14.81 -11.95
CA CYS A 100 0.31 -14.68 -10.68
C CYS A 100 1.78 -14.37 -10.92
N VAL A 101 2.38 -13.75 -9.92
CA VAL A 101 3.81 -13.44 -9.92
C VAL A 101 4.45 -14.16 -8.75
N THR A 102 5.52 -14.88 -9.02
CA THR A 102 6.35 -15.58 -8.03
C THR A 102 7.72 -14.93 -7.96
N TYR A 103 8.08 -14.44 -6.79
CA TYR A 103 9.40 -13.91 -6.49
C TYR A 103 10.27 -15.04 -5.91
N TRP A 104 11.42 -15.29 -6.53
CA TRP A 104 12.42 -16.19 -5.94
C TRP A 104 13.30 -15.38 -4.98
N LEU A 105 13.00 -15.48 -3.69
CA LEU A 105 13.61 -14.64 -2.66
C LEU A 105 15.10 -14.90 -2.48
N ASN A 106 15.57 -16.14 -2.69
CA ASN A 106 16.99 -16.45 -2.59
C ASN A 106 17.84 -15.62 -3.55
N LYS A 107 17.37 -15.46 -4.79
CA LYS A 107 18.05 -14.63 -5.79
C LYS A 107 17.80 -13.14 -5.57
N LEU A 108 16.53 -12.77 -5.24
CA LEU A 108 16.13 -11.37 -5.08
C LEU A 108 16.83 -10.70 -3.89
N GLN A 109 16.98 -11.43 -2.77
CA GLN A 109 17.54 -10.92 -1.52
C GLN A 109 18.91 -11.50 -1.17
N ASN A 110 19.53 -12.26 -2.09
CA ASN A 110 20.81 -12.92 -1.88
C ASN A 110 20.86 -13.78 -0.60
N LEU A 111 19.79 -14.55 -0.35
CA LEU A 111 19.68 -15.38 0.86
C LEU A 111 20.68 -16.53 0.84
N LYS A 112 21.42 -16.70 1.92
CA LYS A 112 22.41 -17.79 2.11
C LYS A 112 21.75 -19.01 2.77
N THR A 113 20.77 -19.63 2.09
CA THR A 113 20.05 -20.79 2.58
C THR A 113 20.12 -21.95 1.58
N GLN A 114 19.99 -23.20 2.07
CA GLN A 114 19.92 -24.39 1.22
C GLN A 114 18.53 -24.58 0.60
N LYS A 115 17.50 -24.06 1.25
CA LYS A 115 16.12 -24.12 0.78
C LYS A 115 15.79 -22.93 -0.13
N ASN A 116 14.93 -23.18 -1.11
CA ASN A 116 14.36 -22.12 -1.93
C ASN A 116 13.10 -21.56 -1.25
N TYR A 117 13.04 -20.23 -1.14
CA TYR A 117 11.88 -19.51 -0.67
C TYR A 117 11.27 -18.67 -1.79
N PHE A 118 9.96 -18.80 -1.93
CA PHE A 118 9.18 -18.09 -2.93
C PHE A 118 8.11 -17.25 -2.27
N LEU A 119 7.83 -16.08 -2.81
CA LEU A 119 6.68 -15.28 -2.48
C LEU A 119 5.78 -15.18 -3.71
N THR A 120 4.61 -15.78 -3.66
CA THR A 120 3.66 -15.72 -4.77
C THR A 120 2.49 -14.82 -4.44
N LEU A 121 2.20 -13.88 -5.34
CA LEU A 121 1.01 -13.04 -5.28
C LEU A 121 -0.11 -13.67 -6.11
N ASN A 122 -1.28 -13.83 -5.48
CA ASN A 122 -2.50 -14.36 -6.09
C ASN A 122 -2.26 -15.66 -6.87
N PRO A 123 -1.80 -16.74 -6.21
CA PRO A 123 -1.47 -17.98 -6.89
C PRO A 123 -2.67 -18.52 -7.67
N ILE A 124 -2.47 -18.85 -8.93
CA ILE A 124 -3.48 -19.47 -9.82
C ILE A 124 -3.41 -21.01 -9.82
N ILE A 125 -2.40 -21.56 -9.17
CA ILE A 125 -2.21 -22.98 -8.92
C ILE A 125 -2.13 -23.16 -7.41
N GLU A 126 -2.75 -24.22 -6.90
CA GLU A 126 -2.75 -24.51 -5.48
C GLU A 126 -1.33 -24.90 -5.02
N ILE A 127 -0.88 -24.28 -3.94
CA ILE A 127 0.41 -24.53 -3.30
C ILE A 127 0.19 -25.64 -2.26
N ASP A 128 1.09 -26.61 -2.20
CA ASP A 128 1.05 -27.66 -1.18
C ASP A 128 1.07 -27.02 0.22
N ASN A 129 0.02 -27.24 1.00
CA ASN A 129 -0.16 -26.66 2.33
C ASN A 129 1.02 -26.96 3.27
N ARG A 130 1.72 -28.10 3.10
CA ARG A 130 2.88 -28.49 3.91
C ARG A 130 4.11 -27.62 3.61
N LYS A 131 4.12 -26.95 2.46
CA LYS A 131 5.20 -26.06 2.02
C LYS A 131 4.91 -24.58 2.23
N ILE A 132 3.72 -24.24 2.72
CA ILE A 132 3.36 -22.86 3.06
C ILE A 132 4.03 -22.48 4.37
N VAL A 133 4.82 -21.41 4.35
CA VAL A 133 5.44 -20.81 5.52
C VAL A 133 4.51 -19.76 6.14
N LYS A 134 3.94 -18.88 5.30
CA LYS A 134 3.03 -17.83 5.75
C LYS A 134 2.11 -17.38 4.62
N LYS A 135 0.86 -17.05 4.98
CA LYS A 135 -0.11 -16.42 4.09
C LYS A 135 -0.52 -15.08 4.69
N VAL A 136 -0.49 -14.02 3.88
CA VAL A 136 -0.85 -12.66 4.28
C VAL A 136 -1.72 -12.04 3.21
N GLU A 137 -2.75 -11.31 3.63
CA GLU A 137 -3.55 -10.46 2.75
C GLU A 137 -2.98 -9.04 2.82
N PHE A 138 -2.66 -8.47 1.66
CA PHE A 138 -2.25 -7.09 1.50
C PHE A 138 -3.27 -6.33 0.66
N THR A 139 -3.37 -5.04 0.93
CA THR A 139 -4.16 -4.11 0.13
C THR A 139 -3.19 -3.24 -0.67
N HIS A 140 -3.20 -3.39 -2.00
CA HIS A 140 -2.32 -2.63 -2.89
C HIS A 140 -3.12 -1.60 -3.69
N PRO A 141 -2.53 -0.42 -3.99
CA PRO A 141 -3.15 0.57 -4.84
C PRO A 141 -3.40 -0.02 -6.24
N PHE A 142 -4.56 0.33 -6.80
CA PHE A 142 -4.95 -0.05 -8.15
C PHE A 142 -5.08 1.22 -8.99
N TYR A 143 -4.31 1.28 -10.07
CA TYR A 143 -4.24 2.44 -10.95
C TYR A 143 -5.05 2.19 -12.21
N ASP A 144 -6.14 2.92 -12.36
CA ASP A 144 -6.87 3.07 -13.62
C ASP A 144 -6.60 4.46 -14.24
N MET A 145 -7.14 4.70 -15.42
CA MET A 145 -6.98 5.97 -16.12
C MET A 145 -7.52 7.16 -15.31
N LYS A 146 -8.55 6.93 -14.49
CA LYS A 146 -9.16 7.95 -13.65
C LYS A 146 -8.27 8.29 -12.46
N THR A 147 -7.67 7.28 -11.82
CA THR A 147 -6.68 7.46 -10.75
C THR A 147 -5.50 8.29 -11.24
N ILE A 148 -4.90 7.89 -12.37
CA ILE A 148 -3.75 8.61 -12.97
C ILE A 148 -4.12 10.06 -13.32
N ALA A 149 -5.28 10.28 -13.95
CA ALA A 149 -5.75 11.62 -14.29
C ALA A 149 -6.03 12.49 -13.05
N THR A 150 -6.30 11.87 -11.90
CA THR A 150 -6.60 12.56 -10.64
C THR A 150 -5.33 12.97 -9.88
N GLN A 151 -4.21 12.26 -10.04
CA GLN A 151 -2.97 12.52 -9.29
C GLN A 151 -2.50 13.98 -9.37
N LYS A 152 -2.63 14.63 -10.52
CA LYS A 152 -2.25 16.04 -10.71
C LYS A 152 -2.98 17.03 -9.77
N TYR A 153 -4.09 16.62 -9.18
CA TYR A 153 -4.86 17.45 -8.25
C TYR A 153 -4.48 17.25 -6.79
N LEU A 154 -3.66 16.24 -6.46
CA LEU A 154 -3.24 15.97 -5.08
C LEU A 154 -2.51 17.15 -4.44
N SER A 155 -1.74 17.91 -5.22
CA SER A 155 -1.04 19.09 -4.73
C SER A 155 -1.97 20.17 -4.19
N SER A 156 -3.22 20.25 -4.68
CA SER A 156 -4.22 21.21 -4.22
C SER A 156 -4.81 20.90 -2.85
N LEU A 157 -4.54 19.72 -2.31
CA LEU A 157 -4.98 19.32 -0.96
C LEU A 157 -3.99 19.75 0.12
N GLN A 158 -2.73 20.03 -0.25
CA GLN A 158 -1.66 20.28 0.71
C GLN A 158 -1.86 21.58 1.50
N GLY A 159 -1.75 21.49 2.82
CA GLY A 159 -1.87 22.62 3.75
C GLY A 159 -3.31 23.06 4.03
N VAL A 160 -4.30 22.51 3.33
CA VAL A 160 -5.71 22.88 3.56
C VAL A 160 -6.18 22.31 4.90
N ASN A 161 -6.77 23.18 5.74
CA ASN A 161 -7.22 22.83 7.10
C ASN A 161 -6.10 22.17 7.94
N ASN A 162 -4.87 22.66 7.86
CA ASN A 162 -3.70 22.15 8.59
C ASN A 162 -3.40 20.67 8.28
N SER A 163 -3.73 20.20 7.08
CA SER A 163 -3.60 18.81 6.68
C SER A 163 -2.67 18.66 5.49
N TRP A 164 -1.82 17.64 5.57
CA TRP A 164 -0.85 17.29 4.55
C TRP A 164 -0.99 15.82 4.21
N PHE A 165 -0.68 15.46 2.99
CA PHE A 165 -0.89 14.12 2.46
C PHE A 165 0.39 13.64 1.79
N CYS A 166 0.81 12.42 2.11
CA CYS A 166 1.91 11.74 1.44
C CYS A 166 1.63 10.25 1.32
N GLY A 167 2.32 9.60 0.41
CA GLY A 167 2.20 8.16 0.18
C GLY A 167 2.52 7.79 -1.26
N SER A 168 2.67 6.51 -1.53
CA SER A 168 3.03 6.00 -2.85
C SER A 168 1.99 6.31 -3.94
N TYR A 169 0.77 6.69 -3.57
CA TYR A 169 -0.29 7.10 -4.49
C TYR A 169 -0.07 8.48 -5.15
N PHE A 170 0.95 9.22 -4.73
CA PHE A 170 1.44 10.41 -5.43
C PHE A 170 2.23 10.08 -6.71
N GLY A 171 2.67 8.83 -6.86
CA GLY A 171 3.34 8.27 -8.02
C GLY A 171 2.69 6.97 -8.48
N TYR A 172 3.51 6.00 -8.82
CA TYR A 172 3.08 4.71 -9.36
C TYR A 172 2.98 3.58 -8.32
N GLY A 173 3.05 3.90 -7.04
CA GLY A 173 2.90 2.94 -5.95
C GLY A 173 4.21 2.32 -5.46
N PHE A 174 5.35 2.86 -5.85
CA PHE A 174 6.67 2.40 -5.41
C PHE A 174 7.08 3.05 -4.07
N HIS A 175 8.03 2.44 -3.38
CA HIS A 175 8.58 2.98 -2.12
C HIS A 175 9.17 4.38 -2.34
N GLU A 176 9.85 4.60 -3.46
CA GLU A 176 10.46 5.88 -3.82
C GLU A 176 9.41 6.98 -4.00
N ASP A 177 8.25 6.66 -4.57
CA ASP A 177 7.14 7.61 -4.69
C ASP A 177 6.65 8.06 -3.30
N GLY A 178 6.54 7.10 -2.36
CA GLY A 178 6.18 7.39 -0.97
C GLY A 178 7.20 8.28 -0.28
N LEU A 179 8.49 7.98 -0.42
CA LEU A 179 9.59 8.76 0.15
C LEU A 179 9.59 10.19 -0.40
N ASN A 180 9.55 10.34 -1.72
CA ASN A 180 9.58 11.65 -2.38
C ASN A 180 8.38 12.52 -1.97
N SER A 181 7.18 11.92 -1.89
CA SER A 181 5.99 12.65 -1.43
C SER A 181 6.12 13.13 0.02
N GLY A 182 6.78 12.36 0.89
CA GLY A 182 7.08 12.76 2.27
C GLY A 182 8.08 13.92 2.33
N ILE A 183 9.13 13.88 1.52
CA ILE A 183 10.12 14.95 1.38
C ILE A 183 9.44 16.23 0.90
N ASP A 184 8.56 16.15 -0.11
CA ASP A 184 7.82 17.30 -0.64
C ASP A 184 6.96 17.96 0.44
N VAL A 185 6.32 17.18 1.30
CA VAL A 185 5.56 17.70 2.44
C VAL A 185 6.47 18.36 3.48
N SER A 186 7.64 17.77 3.76
CA SER A 186 8.56 18.30 4.77
C SER A 186 9.21 19.62 4.38
N ASN A 187 9.23 19.95 3.08
CA ASN A 187 9.79 21.19 2.55
C ASN A 187 8.79 22.35 2.46
N LYS A 188 7.54 22.13 2.92
CA LYS A 188 6.46 23.14 2.92
C LYS A 188 6.16 23.70 4.29
#